data_b54c5942da6b3ab6e612cb60bf5cb7de
#
_entry.id   b54c5942da6b3ab6e612cb60bf5cb7de
#
_cell.length_a   1.000
_cell.length_b   1.000
_cell.length_c   1.000
_cell.angle_alpha   90.00
_cell.angle_beta   90.00
_cell.angle_gamma   90.00
#
_symmetry.space_group_name_H-M   'P 1'
#
loop_
_entity.id
_entity.type
_entity.pdbx_description
1 polymer ?
#
loop_
_entity_poly.entity_id
_entity_poly.type
_entity_poly.pdbx_seq_one_letter_code
_entity_poly.pdbx_strand_id
1 'polypeptide(L)' 'MKTQTYSIQDLKKHETREIITTVYNALMENGYDPIIQLVGYILSEDPTYITNYKGARSLICRVDRYELLEALVKNYLGLE' A
#
# COMPACT_ATOMS: atom_id res chain seq x y z
N MET A 1 -33.48 3.49 -8.93
CA MET A 1 -32.02 3.47 -8.97
C MET A 1 -31.46 2.49 -7.96
N LYS A 2 -30.49 1.75 -8.36
CA LYS A 2 -29.89 0.78 -7.48
C LYS A 2 -28.72 1.36 -6.72
N THR A 3 -28.77 1.28 -5.40
CA THR A 3 -27.68 1.75 -4.59
C THR A 3 -26.65 0.64 -4.46
N GLN A 4 -25.42 0.95 -4.81
CA GLN A 4 -24.35 0.00 -4.68
C GLN A 4 -23.77 0.06 -3.28
N THR A 5 -23.71 -1.10 -2.65
CA THR A 5 -23.17 -1.19 -1.30
C THR A 5 -21.88 -1.97 -1.33
N TYR A 6 -20.84 -1.40 -0.77
CA TYR A 6 -19.55 -2.07 -0.67
C TYR A 6 -19.41 -2.65 0.73
N SER A 7 -18.80 -3.83 0.81
CA SER A 7 -18.48 -4.40 2.10
C SER A 7 -17.30 -3.64 2.71
N ILE A 8 -17.09 -3.83 4.01
CA ILE A 8 -15.93 -3.24 4.68
C ILE A 8 -14.63 -3.76 4.06
N GLN A 9 -14.63 -5.04 3.65
CA GLN A 9 -13.48 -5.63 2.98
C GLN A 9 -13.15 -4.91 1.68
N ASP A 10 -14.18 -4.61 0.88
CA ASP A 10 -13.96 -3.93 -0.39
C ASP A 10 -13.40 -2.52 -0.19
N LEU A 11 -13.92 -1.82 0.83
CA LEU A 11 -13.44 -0.49 1.14
C LEU A 11 -11.97 -0.50 1.59
N LYS A 12 -11.61 -1.49 2.41
CA LYS A 12 -10.22 -1.63 2.86
C LYS A 12 -9.28 -1.93 1.71
N LYS A 13 -9.70 -2.77 0.78
CA LYS A 13 -8.88 -3.08 -0.39
C LYS A 13 -8.62 -1.84 -1.22
N HIS A 14 -9.67 -1.05 -1.45
CA HIS A 14 -9.55 0.18 -2.23
C HIS A 14 -8.61 1.16 -1.55
N GLU A 15 -8.76 1.34 -0.26
CA GLU A 15 -7.91 2.24 0.50
C GLU A 15 -6.46 1.78 0.47
N THR A 16 -6.23 0.48 0.64
CA THR A 16 -4.89 -0.07 0.61
C THR A 16 -4.22 0.20 -0.73
N ARG A 17 -4.95 -0.04 -1.83
CA ARG A 17 -4.41 0.22 -3.17
C ARG A 17 -4.04 1.68 -3.35
N GLU A 18 -4.90 2.58 -2.90
CA GLU A 18 -4.63 4.00 -3.03
C GLU A 18 -3.42 4.43 -2.23
N ILE A 19 -3.30 3.92 -1.01
CA ILE A 19 -2.16 4.25 -0.17
C ILE A 19 -0.86 3.75 -0.79
N ILE A 20 -0.84 2.51 -1.23
CA ILE A 20 0.37 1.94 -1.83
C ILE A 20 0.75 2.71 -3.10
N THR A 21 -0.22 3.06 -3.92
CA THR A 21 0.04 3.84 -5.13
C THR A 21 0.61 5.21 -4.79
N THR A 22 0.05 5.87 -3.78
CA THR A 22 0.54 7.18 -3.35
C THR A 22 1.96 7.09 -2.83
N VAL A 23 2.24 6.07 -2.02
CA VAL A 23 3.59 5.86 -1.48
C VAL A 23 4.58 5.56 -2.60
N TYR A 24 4.19 4.72 -3.55
CA TYR A 24 5.01 4.41 -4.71
C TYR A 24 5.40 5.69 -5.44
N ASN A 25 4.42 6.54 -5.72
CA ASN A 25 4.67 7.78 -6.44
C ASN A 25 5.56 8.73 -5.64
N ALA A 26 5.36 8.81 -4.33
CA ALA A 26 6.19 9.67 -3.48
C ALA A 26 7.65 9.20 -3.48
N LEU A 27 7.86 7.89 -3.43
CA LEU A 27 9.22 7.34 -3.50
C LEU A 27 9.88 7.67 -4.83
N MET A 28 9.14 7.49 -5.93
CA MET A 28 9.64 7.82 -7.25
C MET A 28 10.03 9.29 -7.35
N GLU A 29 9.12 10.17 -6.91
CA GLU A 29 9.36 11.61 -6.99
C GLU A 29 10.57 12.03 -6.18
N ASN A 30 10.83 11.35 -5.08
CA ASN A 30 11.93 11.69 -4.19
C ASN A 30 13.22 10.94 -4.56
N GLY A 31 13.27 10.30 -5.71
CA GLY A 31 14.50 9.72 -6.25
C GLY A 31 14.85 8.34 -5.76
N TYR A 32 13.93 7.65 -5.10
CA TYR A 32 14.17 6.29 -4.64
C TYR A 32 13.68 5.26 -5.65
N ASP A 33 14.20 4.04 -5.52
CA ASP A 33 13.63 2.89 -6.23
C ASP A 33 12.45 2.41 -5.38
N PRO A 34 11.22 2.61 -5.83
CA PRO A 34 10.07 2.30 -4.98
C PRO A 34 9.92 0.83 -4.67
N ILE A 35 10.33 -0.04 -5.59
CA ILE A 35 10.20 -1.47 -5.36
C ILE A 35 11.14 -1.92 -4.25
N ILE A 36 12.39 -1.48 -4.31
CA ILE A 36 13.37 -1.84 -3.28
C ILE A 36 12.90 -1.34 -1.91
N GLN A 37 12.41 -0.10 -1.86
CA GLN A 37 11.99 0.47 -0.59
C GLN A 37 10.74 -0.19 -0.03
N LEU A 38 9.76 -0.48 -0.89
CA LEU A 38 8.54 -1.15 -0.44
C LEU A 38 8.83 -2.57 0.02
N VAL A 39 9.64 -3.31 -0.73
CA VAL A 39 10.01 -4.67 -0.34
C VAL A 39 10.77 -4.64 0.99
N GLY A 40 11.71 -3.71 1.13
CA GLY A 40 12.47 -3.58 2.36
C GLY A 40 11.56 -3.29 3.56
N TYR A 41 10.57 -2.43 3.36
CA TYR A 41 9.60 -2.13 4.40
C TYR A 41 8.84 -3.38 4.82
N ILE A 42 8.34 -4.14 3.84
CA ILE A 42 7.55 -5.33 4.11
C ILE A 42 8.36 -6.37 4.86
N LEU A 43 9.61 -6.56 4.48
CA LEU A 43 10.47 -7.57 5.10
C LEU A 43 10.94 -7.17 6.49
N SER A 44 11.25 -5.90 6.69
CA SER A 44 11.87 -5.44 7.95
C SER A 44 10.88 -4.91 8.97
N GLU A 45 9.68 -4.52 8.53
CA GLU A 45 8.70 -3.80 9.35
C GLU A 45 9.23 -2.46 9.83
N ASP A 46 10.25 -1.95 9.17
CA ASP A 46 10.90 -0.69 9.56
C ASP A 46 10.37 0.44 8.67
N PRO A 47 9.55 1.35 9.25
CA PRO A 47 8.95 2.42 8.44
C PRO A 47 9.98 3.40 7.88
N THR A 48 11.22 3.36 8.36
CA THR A 48 12.23 4.27 7.80
C THR A 48 12.64 3.90 6.38
N TYR A 49 12.27 2.72 5.90
CA TYR A 49 12.42 2.40 4.48
C TYR A 49 11.58 3.31 3.59
N ILE A 50 10.53 3.93 4.16
CA ILE A 50 9.62 4.77 3.39
C ILE A 50 9.93 6.23 3.69
N THR A 51 10.11 7.01 2.63
CA THR A 51 10.42 8.44 2.78
C THR A 51 9.31 9.19 3.51
N ASN A 52 9.68 10.28 4.19
CA ASN A 52 8.70 11.20 4.77
C ASN A 52 8.07 12.12 3.72
N TYR A 53 8.60 12.11 2.52
CA TYR A 53 8.15 13.00 1.46
C TYR A 53 6.65 12.86 1.26
N LYS A 54 5.94 13.97 1.26
CA LYS A 54 4.48 14.03 1.09
C LYS A 54 3.72 13.13 2.04
N GLY A 55 4.28 12.90 3.23
CA GLY A 55 3.59 12.11 4.24
C GLY A 55 3.52 10.62 3.96
N ALA A 56 4.35 10.13 3.05
CA ALA A 56 4.28 8.72 2.62
C ALA A 56 4.49 7.76 3.77
N ARG A 57 5.44 8.05 4.67
CA ARG A 57 5.71 7.16 5.80
C ARG A 57 4.49 7.01 6.71
N SER A 58 3.81 8.12 7.01
CA SER A 58 2.61 8.06 7.83
C SER A 58 1.50 7.30 7.13
N LEU A 59 1.39 7.46 5.81
CA LEU A 59 0.38 6.76 5.05
C LEU A 59 0.58 5.26 5.07
N ILE A 60 1.81 4.79 4.83
CA ILE A 60 2.05 3.35 4.76
C ILE A 60 1.77 2.69 6.10
N CYS A 61 2.01 3.41 7.20
CA CYS A 61 1.77 2.86 8.54
C CYS A 61 0.29 2.66 8.84
N ARG A 62 -0.60 3.24 8.04
CA ARG A 62 -2.04 3.04 8.21
C ARG A 62 -2.52 1.70 7.65
N VAL A 63 -1.70 1.04 6.87
CA VAL A 63 -2.06 -0.23 6.23
C VAL A 63 -1.59 -1.38 7.09
N ASP A 64 -2.50 -2.30 7.43
CA ASP A 64 -2.13 -3.50 8.14
C ASP A 64 -1.27 -4.38 7.23
N ARG A 65 -0.12 -4.81 7.75
CA ARG A 65 0.86 -5.53 6.93
C ARG A 65 0.34 -6.88 6.45
N TYR A 66 -0.41 -7.58 7.29
CA TYR A 66 -1.00 -8.84 6.85
C TYR A 66 -1.96 -8.62 5.69
N GLU A 67 -2.82 -7.60 5.82
CA GLU A 67 -3.78 -7.29 4.76
C GLU A 67 -3.07 -6.88 3.48
N LEU A 68 -1.98 -6.13 3.61
CA LEU A 68 -1.20 -5.74 2.45
C LEU A 68 -0.62 -6.97 1.75
N LEU A 69 0.00 -7.86 2.51
CA LEU A 69 0.60 -9.05 1.94
C LEU A 69 -0.45 -9.94 1.30
N GLU A 70 -1.60 -10.10 1.96
CA GLU A 70 -2.68 -10.90 1.41
C GLU A 70 -3.14 -10.33 0.08
N ALA A 71 -3.31 -9.01 0.01
CA ALA A 71 -3.73 -8.36 -1.22
C ALA A 71 -2.72 -8.54 -2.34
N LEU A 72 -1.44 -8.42 -2.02
CA LEU A 72 -0.38 -8.58 -3.01
C LEU A 72 -0.35 -10.00 -3.55
N VAL A 73 -0.46 -11.00 -2.68
CA VAL A 73 -0.43 -12.40 -3.11
C VAL A 73 -1.66 -12.71 -3.98
N LYS A 74 -2.82 -12.27 -3.53
CA LYS A 74 -4.04 -12.51 -4.31
C LYS A 74 -3.98 -11.83 -5.66
N ASN A 75 -3.48 -10.62 -5.69
CA ASN A 75 -3.36 -9.87 -6.94
C ASN A 75 -2.40 -10.56 -7.89
N TYR A 76 -1.26 -11.02 -7.36
CA TYR A 76 -0.27 -11.71 -8.18
C TYR A 76 -0.83 -12.99 -8.79
N LEU A 77 -1.67 -13.70 -8.04
CA LEU A 77 -2.25 -14.95 -8.50
C LEU A 77 -3.51 -14.75 -9.34
N GLY A 78 -3.95 -13.51 -9.49
CA GLY A 78 -5.15 -13.23 -10.28
C GLY A 78 -6.44 -13.58 -9.57
N LEU A 79 -6.44 -13.61 -8.25
CA LEU A 79 -7.64 -13.94 -7.48
C LEU A 79 -8.47 -12.73 -7.12
N GLU A 80 -8.00 -11.55 -7.44
CA GLU A 80 -8.69 -10.30 -7.14
C GLU A 80 -8.71 -9.41 -8.35
#